data_77e3d437b176e461f84c0b207c436795
#
_entry.id   77e3d437b176e461f84c0b207c436795
#
_cell.length_a   1.000
_cell.length_b   1.000
_cell.length_c   1.000
_cell.angle_alpha   90.00
_cell.angle_beta   90.00
_cell.angle_gamma   90.00
#
_symmetry.space_group_name_H-M   'P 1'
#
loop_
_entity.id
_entity.type
_entity.pdbx_description
1 polymer ?
#
loop_
_entity_poly.entity_id
_entity_poly.type
_entity_poly.pdbx_seq_one_letter_code
_entity_poly.pdbx_strand_id
1 'polypeptide(L)'
;MDLTLRRAQRQRGSASGAAESWFLARGLPSVLTRRALWRRLWPRSAPMLAAYATLQACILPVYLITGGHDVEITGAPTTSELAVLVIVGLALPLMAVVGWLVSRSRNGQARAAIATVSLVLVACVGLTTGNAADLQQEAVVVAVVLILTGVGVGSVVGWAVRMMLSHFAMVGALAVRALPVVLLTALVFFNTYVWLMAATISGNRLGLAMTFLMSIAAAFVVSATVERVRPMLRSTSVPEETEHLSGTPFAAMPAAPDCPPLKKAERLNVVFVLVASQLAQILVVAVVTAAIYLILGLIVLSPELLNEWTHTYKSTATVLGFTLPVPDSLVHMSLFLGALTFMYISARAAGDAEYRSAFLDPLIEDLHTTLIARNRYRGAVALSARAVDGTGGCD
;
A
#
# COMPACT_ATOMS: atom_id res chain seq x y z
N MET A 1 -32.63 -30.78 21.40
CA MET A 1 -31.24 -30.40 21.84
C MET A 1 -30.30 -30.01 20.70
N ASP A 2 -30.52 -30.43 19.48
CA ASP A 2 -29.63 -30.22 18.33
C ASP A 2 -29.70 -28.81 17.68
N LEU A 3 -30.86 -28.14 17.68
CA LEU A 3 -31.04 -26.81 17.06
C LEU A 3 -30.40 -25.67 17.85
N THR A 4 -30.36 -25.78 19.17
CA THR A 4 -29.71 -24.78 20.06
C THR A 4 -28.16 -24.86 19.95
N LEU A 5 -27.62 -26.06 19.86
CA LEU A 5 -26.20 -26.30 19.64
C LEU A 5 -25.74 -25.80 18.27
N ARG A 6 -26.52 -26.06 17.21
CA ARG A 6 -26.24 -25.54 15.85
C ARG A 6 -26.33 -24.02 15.78
N ARG A 7 -27.25 -23.39 16.50
CA ARG A 7 -27.37 -21.92 16.60
C ARG A 7 -26.19 -21.31 17.33
N ALA A 8 -25.77 -21.91 18.46
CA ALA A 8 -24.60 -21.48 19.21
C ALA A 8 -23.30 -21.64 18.41
N GLN A 9 -23.14 -22.74 17.66
CA GLN A 9 -22.00 -22.94 16.76
C GLN A 9 -21.99 -21.96 15.61
N ARG A 10 -23.12 -21.62 14.99
CA ARG A 10 -23.22 -20.58 13.95
C ARG A 10 -22.89 -19.20 14.50
N GLN A 11 -23.36 -18.84 15.69
CA GLN A 11 -23.04 -17.56 16.33
C GLN A 11 -21.55 -17.47 16.70
N ARG A 12 -20.95 -18.53 17.24
CA ARG A 12 -19.49 -18.59 17.49
C ARG A 12 -18.68 -18.50 16.21
N GLY A 13 -19.10 -19.16 15.15
CA GLY A 13 -18.47 -19.09 13.83
C GLY A 13 -18.56 -17.70 13.19
N SER A 14 -19.66 -16.97 13.42
CA SER A 14 -19.84 -15.60 12.92
C SER A 14 -18.99 -14.60 13.73
N ALA A 15 -18.92 -14.74 15.04
CA ALA A 15 -18.09 -13.90 15.92
C ALA A 15 -16.58 -14.10 15.66
N SER A 16 -16.15 -15.34 15.47
CA SER A 16 -14.76 -15.66 15.05
C SER A 16 -14.44 -15.06 13.68
N GLY A 17 -15.36 -15.16 12.72
CA GLY A 17 -15.17 -14.56 11.39
C GLY A 17 -15.13 -13.04 11.40
N ALA A 18 -15.89 -12.39 12.29
CA ALA A 18 -15.85 -10.94 12.48
C ALA A 18 -14.51 -10.51 13.11
N ALA A 19 -14.03 -11.24 14.13
CA ALA A 19 -12.74 -10.99 14.76
C ALA A 19 -11.56 -11.16 13.75
N GLU A 20 -11.57 -12.23 12.97
CA GLU A 20 -10.57 -12.48 11.92
C GLU A 20 -10.56 -11.35 10.88
N SER A 21 -11.73 -10.91 10.42
CA SER A 21 -11.85 -9.81 9.46
C SER A 21 -11.36 -8.47 10.02
N TRP A 22 -11.56 -8.24 11.31
CA TRP A 22 -11.11 -7.05 12.00
C TRP A 22 -9.58 -6.95 12.05
N PHE A 23 -8.87 -8.05 12.39
CA PHE A 23 -7.40 -8.09 12.36
C PHE A 23 -6.84 -7.91 10.96
N LEU A 24 -7.46 -8.53 9.96
CA LEU A 24 -7.06 -8.35 8.57
C LEU A 24 -7.28 -6.92 8.07
N ALA A 25 -8.37 -6.27 8.50
CA ALA A 25 -8.62 -4.87 8.15
C ALA A 25 -7.59 -3.90 8.75
N ARG A 26 -6.92 -4.31 9.85
CA ARG A 26 -5.85 -3.52 10.50
C ARG A 26 -4.42 -3.95 10.13
N GLY A 27 -4.27 -4.82 9.13
CA GLY A 27 -2.96 -5.23 8.63
C GLY A 27 -2.20 -6.17 9.57
N LEU A 28 -2.89 -6.93 10.43
CA LEU A 28 -2.29 -7.84 11.40
C LEU A 28 -2.61 -9.33 11.14
N PRO A 29 -2.23 -9.85 9.97
CA PRO A 29 -2.46 -11.25 9.63
C PRO A 29 -1.72 -12.24 10.53
N SER A 30 -0.62 -11.84 11.17
CA SER A 30 0.21 -12.72 12.02
C SER A 30 -0.46 -13.14 13.32
N VAL A 31 -1.52 -12.43 13.76
CA VAL A 31 -2.33 -12.83 14.92
C VAL A 31 -3.16 -14.07 14.60
N LEU A 32 -3.52 -14.25 13.32
CA LEU A 32 -4.36 -15.34 12.85
C LEU A 32 -3.57 -16.64 12.65
N THR A 33 -4.26 -17.77 12.73
CA THR A 33 -3.68 -19.08 12.39
C THR A 33 -3.52 -19.19 10.87
N ARG A 34 -2.50 -19.93 10.40
CA ARG A 34 -2.30 -20.20 8.96
C ARG A 34 -3.56 -20.78 8.32
N ARG A 35 -4.26 -21.68 9.01
CA ARG A 35 -5.50 -22.29 8.53
C ARG A 35 -6.63 -21.25 8.32
N ALA A 36 -6.75 -20.25 9.18
CA ALA A 36 -7.72 -19.16 9.04
C ALA A 36 -7.37 -18.26 7.83
N LEU A 37 -6.06 -18.00 7.60
CA LEU A 37 -5.58 -17.21 6.47
C LEU A 37 -5.89 -17.88 5.11
N TRP A 38 -5.67 -19.18 4.98
CA TRP A 38 -5.86 -19.92 3.72
C TRP A 38 -7.32 -20.27 3.42
N ARG A 39 -8.16 -20.44 4.45
CA ARG A 39 -9.56 -20.84 4.29
C ARG A 39 -10.42 -19.88 3.46
N ARG A 40 -10.06 -18.60 3.39
CA ARG A 40 -10.78 -17.55 2.64
C ARG A 40 -9.87 -16.83 1.65
N LEU A 41 -8.89 -17.54 1.09
CA LEU A 41 -7.92 -16.95 0.16
C LEU A 41 -8.62 -16.34 -1.06
N TRP A 42 -9.50 -17.11 -1.71
CA TRP A 42 -10.15 -16.74 -2.96
C TRP A 42 -10.97 -15.43 -2.89
N PRO A 43 -11.94 -15.27 -1.97
CA PRO A 43 -12.65 -14.00 -1.86
C PRO A 43 -11.77 -12.83 -1.38
N ARG A 44 -10.62 -13.11 -0.77
CA ARG A 44 -9.69 -12.08 -0.31
C ARG A 44 -8.75 -11.58 -1.40
N SER A 45 -8.43 -12.39 -2.39
CA SER A 45 -7.64 -11.98 -3.56
C SER A 45 -8.45 -11.16 -4.56
N ALA A 46 -9.79 -11.17 -4.47
CA ALA A 46 -10.69 -10.47 -5.40
C ALA A 46 -10.32 -9.00 -5.68
N PRO A 47 -10.01 -8.13 -4.71
CA PRO A 47 -9.67 -6.73 -5.00
C PRO A 47 -8.40 -6.58 -5.85
N MET A 48 -7.37 -7.39 -5.58
CA MET A 48 -6.10 -7.35 -6.32
C MET A 48 -6.26 -7.97 -7.71
N LEU A 49 -6.99 -9.09 -7.82
CA LEU A 49 -7.28 -9.71 -9.11
C LEU A 49 -8.16 -8.82 -9.99
N ALA A 50 -9.16 -8.14 -9.42
CA ALA A 50 -10.00 -7.21 -10.15
C ALA A 50 -9.22 -5.97 -10.62
N ALA A 51 -8.33 -5.44 -9.78
CA ALA A 51 -7.44 -4.35 -10.15
C ALA A 51 -6.52 -4.77 -11.31
N TYR A 52 -5.91 -5.96 -11.23
CA TYR A 52 -5.09 -6.49 -12.31
C TYR A 52 -5.86 -6.76 -13.59
N ALA A 53 -7.06 -7.33 -13.50
CA ALA A 53 -7.94 -7.54 -14.64
C ALA A 53 -8.36 -6.22 -15.31
N THR A 54 -8.53 -5.14 -14.53
CA THR A 54 -8.80 -3.79 -15.06
C THR A 54 -7.60 -3.26 -15.84
N LEU A 55 -6.38 -3.48 -15.34
CA LEU A 55 -5.16 -3.12 -16.08
C LEU A 55 -5.11 -3.84 -17.43
N GLN A 56 -5.34 -5.14 -17.45
CA GLN A 56 -5.35 -5.94 -18.67
C GLN A 56 -6.47 -5.50 -19.63
N ALA A 57 -7.64 -5.15 -19.10
CA ALA A 57 -8.74 -4.59 -19.90
C ALA A 57 -8.38 -3.23 -20.53
N CYS A 58 -7.51 -2.44 -19.91
CA CYS A 58 -6.99 -1.19 -20.47
C CYS A 58 -5.88 -1.43 -21.50
N ILE A 59 -5.06 -2.47 -21.32
CA ILE A 59 -3.98 -2.82 -22.27
C ILE A 59 -4.55 -3.36 -23.59
N LEU A 60 -5.63 -4.11 -23.55
CA LEU A 60 -6.23 -4.71 -24.73
C LEU A 60 -6.61 -3.68 -25.82
N PRO A 61 -7.37 -2.58 -25.54
CA PRO A 61 -7.66 -1.58 -26.55
C PRO A 61 -6.39 -0.82 -27.01
N VAL A 62 -5.41 -0.62 -26.16
CA VAL A 62 -4.11 -0.05 -26.56
C VAL A 62 -3.45 -0.96 -27.59
N TYR A 63 -3.36 -2.25 -27.32
CA TYR A 63 -2.83 -3.24 -28.25
C TYR A 63 -3.57 -3.27 -29.59
N LEU A 64 -4.90 -3.18 -29.56
CA LEU A 64 -5.72 -3.15 -30.79
C LEU A 64 -5.52 -1.87 -31.62
N ILE A 65 -5.29 -0.73 -30.97
CA ILE A 65 -5.03 0.56 -31.66
C ILE A 65 -3.64 0.60 -32.24
N THR A 66 -2.64 0.09 -31.50
CA THR A 66 -1.21 0.17 -31.90
C THR A 66 -0.75 -1.01 -32.75
N GLY A 67 -1.54 -2.08 -32.83
CA GLY A 67 -1.12 -3.33 -33.47
C GLY A 67 0.09 -3.98 -32.78
N GLY A 68 0.35 -3.66 -31.51
CA GLY A 68 1.50 -4.15 -30.76
C GLY A 68 2.83 -3.42 -31.04
N HIS A 69 2.80 -2.30 -31.77
CA HIS A 69 3.99 -1.49 -32.04
C HIS A 69 4.17 -0.42 -30.96
N ASP A 70 5.42 -0.05 -30.71
CA ASP A 70 5.75 1.07 -29.83
C ASP A 70 5.22 2.38 -30.41
N VAL A 71 4.57 3.19 -29.57
CA VAL A 71 4.00 4.48 -29.97
C VAL A 71 5.00 5.57 -29.63
N GLU A 72 5.66 6.11 -30.66
CA GLU A 72 6.47 7.32 -30.52
C GLU A 72 5.67 8.53 -30.98
N ILE A 73 5.40 9.43 -30.03
CA ILE A 73 4.69 10.69 -30.32
C ILE A 73 5.72 11.72 -30.77
N THR A 74 5.78 11.95 -32.10
CA THR A 74 6.62 12.99 -32.70
C THR A 74 5.74 14.16 -33.13
N GLY A 75 5.70 15.23 -32.34
CA GLY A 75 4.90 16.44 -32.63
C GLY A 75 3.57 16.49 -31.89
N ALA A 76 2.55 17.11 -32.52
CA ALA A 76 1.20 17.12 -31.96
C ALA A 76 0.57 15.71 -32.05
N PRO A 77 0.00 15.18 -30.93
CA PRO A 77 -0.52 13.83 -30.90
C PRO A 77 -1.68 13.66 -31.89
N THR A 78 -1.69 12.60 -32.63
CA THR A 78 -2.80 12.17 -33.48
C THR A 78 -3.97 11.70 -32.60
N THR A 79 -5.16 11.56 -33.18
CA THR A 79 -6.37 11.15 -32.44
C THR A 79 -6.19 9.76 -31.78
N SER A 80 -5.49 8.85 -32.47
CA SER A 80 -5.16 7.51 -31.94
C SER A 80 -4.15 7.55 -30.79
N GLU A 81 -3.11 8.36 -30.90
CA GLU A 81 -2.12 8.56 -29.85
C GLU A 81 -2.73 9.23 -28.61
N LEU A 82 -3.63 10.19 -28.82
CA LEU A 82 -4.36 10.82 -27.72
C LEU A 82 -5.28 9.83 -27.02
N ALA A 83 -5.95 8.95 -27.76
CA ALA A 83 -6.75 7.87 -27.16
C ALA A 83 -5.89 6.93 -26.30
N VAL A 84 -4.71 6.53 -26.80
CA VAL A 84 -3.76 5.70 -26.04
C VAL A 84 -3.31 6.41 -24.75
N LEU A 85 -2.93 7.69 -24.84
CA LEU A 85 -2.53 8.49 -23.67
C LEU A 85 -3.63 8.58 -22.62
N VAL A 86 -4.88 8.79 -23.05
CA VAL A 86 -6.04 8.84 -22.15
C VAL A 86 -6.27 7.49 -21.48
N ILE A 87 -6.22 6.39 -22.23
CA ILE A 87 -6.41 5.04 -21.69
C ILE A 87 -5.31 4.73 -20.65
N VAL A 88 -4.06 4.99 -20.98
CA VAL A 88 -2.92 4.74 -20.07
C VAL A 88 -2.99 5.64 -18.84
N GLY A 89 -3.30 6.91 -19.01
CA GLY A 89 -3.46 7.85 -17.91
C GLY A 89 -4.61 7.48 -16.96
N LEU A 90 -5.68 6.91 -17.49
CA LEU A 90 -6.82 6.44 -16.70
C LEU A 90 -6.65 5.03 -16.13
N ALA A 91 -5.71 4.22 -16.63
CA ALA A 91 -5.53 2.83 -16.20
C ALA A 91 -5.25 2.71 -14.69
N LEU A 92 -4.32 3.49 -14.15
CA LEU A 92 -3.98 3.49 -12.73
C LEU A 92 -5.13 3.97 -11.82
N PRO A 93 -5.80 5.11 -12.10
CA PRO A 93 -6.99 5.51 -11.35
C PRO A 93 -8.12 4.48 -11.40
N LEU A 94 -8.41 3.91 -12.57
CA LEU A 94 -9.45 2.88 -12.73
C LEU A 94 -9.10 1.62 -11.94
N MET A 95 -7.87 1.14 -12.00
CA MET A 95 -7.35 0.02 -11.21
C MET A 95 -7.56 0.26 -9.71
N ALA A 96 -7.21 1.45 -9.22
CA ALA A 96 -7.37 1.83 -7.83
C ALA A 96 -8.85 1.87 -7.42
N VAL A 97 -9.71 2.48 -8.23
CA VAL A 97 -11.16 2.59 -7.99
C VAL A 97 -11.82 1.22 -7.98
N VAL A 98 -11.54 0.36 -8.97
CA VAL A 98 -12.11 -0.99 -9.04
C VAL A 98 -11.66 -1.84 -7.86
N GLY A 99 -10.35 -1.85 -7.54
CA GLY A 99 -9.82 -2.55 -6.38
C GLY A 99 -10.47 -2.08 -5.07
N TRP A 100 -10.64 -0.76 -4.92
CA TRP A 100 -11.30 -0.17 -3.77
C TRP A 100 -12.80 -0.55 -3.68
N LEU A 101 -13.55 -0.47 -4.78
CA LEU A 101 -14.97 -0.85 -4.82
C LEU A 101 -15.16 -2.33 -4.44
N VAL A 102 -14.35 -3.23 -5.01
CA VAL A 102 -14.39 -4.65 -4.68
C VAL A 102 -14.01 -4.90 -3.22
N SER A 103 -13.04 -4.14 -2.68
CA SER A 103 -12.67 -4.23 -1.26
C SER A 103 -13.80 -3.84 -0.32
N ARG A 104 -14.71 -2.95 -0.75
CA ARG A 104 -15.85 -2.48 0.03
C ARG A 104 -17.03 -3.47 0.05
N SER A 105 -17.08 -4.41 -0.90
CA SER A 105 -18.12 -5.45 -0.94
C SER A 105 -18.05 -6.34 0.31
N ARG A 106 -19.17 -6.49 1.02
CA ARG A 106 -19.28 -7.32 2.23
C ARG A 106 -19.66 -8.77 1.92
N ASN A 107 -20.17 -9.05 0.72
CA ASN A 107 -20.62 -10.38 0.34
C ASN A 107 -19.45 -11.24 -0.14
N GLY A 108 -19.11 -12.29 0.62
CA GLY A 108 -18.03 -13.21 0.29
C GLY A 108 -18.26 -14.00 -1.01
N GLN A 109 -19.50 -14.33 -1.35
CA GLN A 109 -19.83 -15.02 -2.60
C GLN A 109 -19.63 -14.10 -3.81
N ALA A 110 -20.10 -12.84 -3.71
CA ALA A 110 -19.86 -11.84 -4.76
C ALA A 110 -18.37 -11.62 -4.99
N ARG A 111 -17.57 -11.51 -3.93
CA ARG A 111 -16.11 -11.38 -4.04
C ARG A 111 -15.47 -12.60 -4.71
N ALA A 112 -15.91 -13.82 -4.36
CA ALA A 112 -15.42 -15.02 -5.00
C ALA A 112 -15.76 -15.06 -6.50
N ALA A 113 -16.98 -14.67 -6.87
CA ALA A 113 -17.39 -14.56 -8.27
C ALA A 113 -16.57 -13.52 -9.04
N ILE A 114 -16.33 -12.34 -8.43
CA ILE A 114 -15.47 -11.31 -9.02
C ILE A 114 -14.04 -11.83 -9.24
N ALA A 115 -13.46 -12.55 -8.27
CA ALA A 115 -12.14 -13.14 -8.43
C ALA A 115 -12.07 -14.12 -9.61
N THR A 116 -13.11 -14.97 -9.77
CA THR A 116 -13.19 -15.91 -10.89
C THR A 116 -13.34 -15.19 -12.22
N VAL A 117 -14.25 -14.20 -12.32
CA VAL A 117 -14.43 -13.41 -13.54
C VAL A 117 -13.14 -12.67 -13.91
N SER A 118 -12.46 -12.08 -12.91
CA SER A 118 -11.18 -11.40 -13.13
C SER A 118 -10.12 -12.33 -13.68
N LEU A 119 -10.02 -13.56 -13.15
CA LEU A 119 -9.06 -14.56 -13.64
C LEU A 119 -9.39 -14.97 -15.09
N VAL A 120 -10.66 -15.19 -15.41
CA VAL A 120 -11.10 -15.53 -16.78
C VAL A 120 -10.75 -14.39 -17.73
N LEU A 121 -11.00 -13.13 -17.33
CA LEU A 121 -10.68 -11.97 -18.15
C LEU A 121 -9.18 -11.86 -18.43
N VAL A 122 -8.33 -12.01 -17.41
CA VAL A 122 -6.87 -12.04 -17.57
C VAL A 122 -6.44 -13.14 -18.53
N ALA A 123 -6.96 -14.36 -18.37
CA ALA A 123 -6.65 -15.48 -19.26
C ALA A 123 -7.11 -15.22 -20.71
N CYS A 124 -8.30 -14.62 -20.90
CA CYS A 124 -8.80 -14.27 -22.24
C CYS A 124 -7.91 -13.21 -22.91
N VAL A 125 -7.47 -12.18 -22.19
CA VAL A 125 -6.58 -11.16 -22.73
C VAL A 125 -5.22 -11.77 -23.09
N GLY A 126 -4.63 -12.58 -22.23
CA GLY A 126 -3.37 -13.27 -22.51
C GLY A 126 -3.43 -14.21 -23.72
N LEU A 127 -4.59 -14.84 -23.97
CA LEU A 127 -4.80 -15.63 -25.18
C LEU A 127 -4.93 -14.78 -26.46
N THR A 128 -5.42 -13.55 -26.36
CA THR A 128 -5.55 -12.65 -27.52
C THR A 128 -4.22 -12.01 -27.93
N THR A 129 -3.29 -11.81 -27.02
CA THR A 129 -1.93 -11.31 -27.31
C THR A 129 -1.02 -12.36 -27.95
N GLY A 130 -1.40 -13.65 -27.90
CA GLY A 130 -0.89 -14.70 -28.79
C GLY A 130 0.46 -15.31 -28.42
N ASN A 131 1.17 -14.86 -27.39
CA ASN A 131 2.49 -15.39 -26.99
C ASN A 131 2.42 -16.28 -25.76
N ALA A 132 3.01 -17.47 -25.83
CA ALA A 132 3.12 -18.37 -24.67
C ALA A 132 3.89 -17.73 -23.49
N ALA A 133 4.82 -16.83 -23.77
CA ALA A 133 5.57 -16.08 -22.77
C ALA A 133 4.66 -15.13 -21.96
N ASP A 134 3.68 -14.48 -22.60
CA ASP A 134 2.74 -13.58 -21.94
C ASP A 134 1.82 -14.34 -20.98
N LEU A 135 1.31 -15.50 -21.41
CA LEU A 135 0.50 -16.37 -20.55
C LEU A 135 1.30 -16.87 -19.33
N GLN A 136 2.58 -17.17 -19.50
CA GLN A 136 3.44 -17.56 -18.38
C GLN A 136 3.63 -16.39 -17.41
N GLN A 137 3.87 -15.19 -17.92
CA GLN A 137 4.01 -13.99 -17.11
C GLN A 137 2.72 -13.71 -16.31
N GLU A 138 1.55 -13.81 -16.95
CA GLU A 138 0.27 -13.61 -16.29
C GLU A 138 0.00 -14.66 -15.20
N ALA A 139 0.32 -15.92 -15.48
CA ALA A 139 0.22 -16.98 -14.49
C ALA A 139 1.13 -16.72 -13.28
N VAL A 140 2.35 -16.22 -13.49
CA VAL A 140 3.27 -15.82 -12.42
C VAL A 140 2.69 -14.67 -11.61
N VAL A 141 2.15 -13.62 -12.24
CA VAL A 141 1.54 -12.48 -11.55
C VAL A 141 0.35 -12.95 -10.70
N VAL A 142 -0.55 -13.77 -11.24
CA VAL A 142 -1.67 -14.33 -10.49
C VAL A 142 -1.18 -15.18 -9.31
N ALA A 143 -0.17 -16.03 -9.51
CA ALA A 143 0.41 -16.82 -8.44
C ALA A 143 1.01 -15.95 -7.33
N VAL A 144 1.74 -14.90 -7.68
CA VAL A 144 2.29 -13.93 -6.74
C VAL A 144 1.18 -13.23 -5.97
N VAL A 145 0.11 -12.79 -6.62
CA VAL A 145 -1.07 -12.16 -5.96
C VAL A 145 -1.69 -13.13 -4.95
N LEU A 146 -1.85 -14.40 -5.31
CA LEU A 146 -2.41 -15.41 -4.42
C LEU A 146 -1.49 -15.69 -3.22
N ILE A 147 -0.18 -15.82 -3.45
CA ILE A 147 0.82 -16.02 -2.39
C ILE A 147 0.84 -14.81 -1.44
N LEU A 148 0.93 -13.59 -1.95
CA LEU A 148 0.92 -12.36 -1.15
C LEU A 148 -0.37 -12.23 -0.33
N THR A 149 -1.52 -12.59 -0.92
CA THR A 149 -2.80 -12.62 -0.20
C THR A 149 -2.81 -13.70 0.88
N GLY A 150 -2.26 -14.87 0.60
CA GLY A 150 -2.15 -16.02 1.54
C GLY A 150 -1.24 -15.73 2.72
N VAL A 151 -0.14 -15.03 2.50
CA VAL A 151 0.76 -14.55 3.57
C VAL A 151 0.15 -13.37 4.34
N GLY A 152 -0.86 -12.68 3.76
CA GLY A 152 -1.53 -11.55 4.38
C GLY A 152 -0.95 -10.18 4.01
N VAL A 153 0.04 -10.12 3.13
CA VAL A 153 0.64 -8.86 2.63
C VAL A 153 -0.44 -7.97 2.00
N GLY A 154 -1.38 -8.54 1.23
CA GLY A 154 -2.50 -7.80 0.66
C GLY A 154 -3.37 -7.07 1.69
N SER A 155 -3.51 -7.60 2.91
CA SER A 155 -4.23 -6.92 3.99
C SER A 155 -3.44 -5.74 4.57
N VAL A 156 -2.10 -5.88 4.68
CA VAL A 156 -1.21 -4.80 5.14
C VAL A 156 -1.19 -3.66 4.12
N VAL A 157 -1.01 -3.97 2.84
CA VAL A 157 -1.03 -2.97 1.76
C VAL A 157 -2.40 -2.27 1.68
N GLY A 158 -3.49 -3.03 1.69
CA GLY A 158 -4.84 -2.47 1.65
C GLY A 158 -5.16 -1.60 2.87
N TRP A 159 -4.61 -1.90 4.04
CA TRP A 159 -4.69 -1.05 5.22
C TRP A 159 -3.85 0.22 5.06
N ALA A 160 -2.59 0.10 4.61
CA ALA A 160 -1.70 1.23 4.38
C ALA A 160 -2.29 2.21 3.35
N VAL A 161 -2.84 1.73 2.24
CA VAL A 161 -3.51 2.57 1.24
C VAL A 161 -4.74 3.29 1.81
N ARG A 162 -5.57 2.60 2.58
CA ARG A 162 -6.73 3.25 3.24
C ARG A 162 -6.28 4.32 4.22
N MET A 163 -5.26 4.04 5.01
CA MET A 163 -4.69 5.00 5.95
C MET A 163 -4.08 6.19 5.22
N MET A 164 -3.35 5.95 4.14
CA MET A 164 -2.83 6.99 3.26
C MET A 164 -3.95 7.91 2.74
N LEU A 165 -5.04 7.33 2.21
CA LEU A 165 -6.18 8.09 1.70
C LEU A 165 -6.93 8.87 2.80
N SER A 166 -7.05 8.32 4.01
CA SER A 166 -7.68 9.03 5.13
C SER A 166 -6.87 10.22 5.62
N HIS A 167 -5.55 10.21 5.42
CA HIS A 167 -4.66 11.31 5.80
C HIS A 167 -4.54 12.40 4.73
N PHE A 168 -5.05 12.18 3.52
CA PHE A 168 -5.08 13.23 2.48
C PHE A 168 -5.79 14.50 2.97
N ALA A 169 -6.80 14.38 3.82
CA ALA A 169 -7.48 15.54 4.41
C ALA A 169 -6.57 16.35 5.36
N MET A 170 -5.52 15.72 5.94
CA MET A 170 -4.55 16.38 6.81
C MET A 170 -3.32 16.91 6.06
N VAL A 171 -3.19 16.65 4.76
CA VAL A 171 -2.06 17.09 3.94
C VAL A 171 -1.90 18.62 3.98
N GLY A 172 -3.00 19.38 4.06
CA GLY A 172 -2.94 20.84 4.18
C GLY A 172 -2.18 21.33 5.42
N ALA A 173 -2.44 20.72 6.58
CA ALA A 173 -1.73 21.04 7.82
C ALA A 173 -0.26 20.60 7.77
N LEU A 174 0.03 19.47 7.11
CA LEU A 174 1.38 18.95 6.90
C LEU A 174 2.16 19.79 5.89
N ALA A 175 1.52 20.31 4.85
CA ALA A 175 2.14 21.20 3.85
C ALA A 175 2.68 22.49 4.48
N VAL A 176 1.95 23.09 5.41
CA VAL A 176 2.43 24.26 6.17
C VAL A 176 3.68 23.94 6.99
N ARG A 177 3.72 22.77 7.63
CA ARG A 177 4.88 22.30 8.39
C ARG A 177 6.06 21.89 7.50
N ALA A 178 5.79 21.47 6.27
CA ALA A 178 6.81 21.16 5.26
C ALA A 178 7.37 22.42 4.57
N LEU A 179 6.86 23.63 4.85
CA LEU A 179 7.26 24.88 4.20
C LEU A 179 8.79 25.10 4.19
N PRO A 180 9.56 24.86 5.28
CA PRO A 180 11.01 24.98 5.25
C PRO A 180 11.68 24.02 4.25
N VAL A 181 11.11 22.81 4.07
CA VAL A 181 11.57 21.80 3.10
C VAL A 181 11.27 22.26 1.69
N VAL A 182 10.08 22.81 1.46
CA VAL A 182 9.67 23.33 0.16
C VAL A 182 10.58 24.48 -0.24
N LEU A 183 10.94 25.38 0.68
CA LEU A 183 11.89 26.46 0.41
C LEU A 183 13.29 25.93 0.07
N LEU A 184 13.80 24.93 0.80
CA LEU A 184 15.10 24.31 0.52
C LEU A 184 15.08 23.60 -0.83
N THR A 185 14.04 22.83 -1.12
CA THR A 185 13.90 22.14 -2.40
C THR A 185 13.66 23.12 -3.57
N ALA A 186 12.99 24.26 -3.32
CA ALA A 186 12.89 25.33 -4.32
C ALA A 186 14.27 25.90 -4.68
N LEU A 187 15.17 26.09 -3.70
CA LEU A 187 16.53 26.53 -3.97
C LEU A 187 17.28 25.51 -4.84
N VAL A 188 17.12 24.23 -4.57
CA VAL A 188 17.70 23.15 -5.38
C VAL A 188 17.09 23.12 -6.79
N PHE A 189 15.77 23.36 -6.90
CA PHE A 189 15.06 23.41 -8.18
C PHE A 189 15.59 24.49 -9.12
N PHE A 190 15.97 25.66 -8.61
CA PHE A 190 16.52 26.75 -9.45
C PHE A 190 18.06 26.67 -9.62
N ASN A 191 18.68 25.54 -9.27
CA ASN A 191 20.12 25.34 -9.42
C ASN A 191 20.45 24.68 -10.78
N THR A 192 21.11 25.40 -11.67
CA THR A 192 21.47 24.95 -13.02
C THR A 192 22.31 23.67 -13.03
N TYR A 193 23.22 23.48 -12.08
CA TYR A 193 24.05 22.28 -12.01
C TYR A 193 23.23 21.03 -11.69
N VAL A 194 22.17 21.16 -10.90
CA VAL A 194 21.27 20.05 -10.59
C VAL A 194 20.44 19.69 -11.82
N TRP A 195 20.05 20.66 -12.64
CA TRP A 195 19.39 20.44 -13.93
C TRP A 195 20.30 19.72 -14.93
N LEU A 196 21.58 20.12 -15.00
CA LEU A 196 22.55 19.43 -15.84
C LEU A 196 22.73 17.96 -15.38
N MET A 197 22.78 17.71 -14.09
CA MET A 197 22.80 16.35 -13.54
C MET A 197 21.51 15.59 -13.93
N ALA A 198 20.33 16.19 -13.77
CA ALA A 198 19.05 15.56 -14.08
C ALA A 198 18.90 15.22 -15.58
N ALA A 199 19.50 16.02 -16.45
CA ALA A 199 19.50 15.79 -17.91
C ALA A 199 20.49 14.69 -18.34
N THR A 200 21.59 14.52 -17.62
CA THR A 200 22.66 13.57 -17.99
C THR A 200 22.58 12.23 -17.27
N ILE A 201 21.82 12.13 -16.18
CA ILE A 201 21.69 10.90 -15.40
C ILE A 201 20.83 9.88 -16.15
N SER A 202 21.29 8.64 -16.27
CA SER A 202 20.46 7.55 -16.80
C SER A 202 19.39 7.16 -15.79
N GLY A 203 18.21 6.72 -16.28
CA GLY A 203 17.08 6.28 -15.45
C GLY A 203 17.48 5.21 -14.41
N ASN A 204 18.38 4.28 -14.76
CA ASN A 204 18.88 3.27 -13.83
C ASN A 204 19.69 3.90 -12.67
N ARG A 205 20.53 4.88 -12.95
CA ARG A 205 21.31 5.59 -11.91
C ARG A 205 20.39 6.44 -11.03
N LEU A 206 19.40 7.09 -11.62
CA LEU A 206 18.39 7.82 -10.86
C LEU A 206 17.62 6.86 -9.95
N GLY A 207 17.17 5.72 -10.46
CA GLY A 207 16.48 4.69 -9.68
C GLY A 207 17.33 4.17 -8.50
N LEU A 208 18.62 3.95 -8.71
CA LEU A 208 19.56 3.58 -7.64
C LEU A 208 19.71 4.69 -6.60
N ALA A 209 19.84 5.95 -7.01
CA ALA A 209 19.92 7.09 -6.10
C ALA A 209 18.64 7.25 -5.27
N MET A 210 17.47 7.15 -5.90
CA MET A 210 16.19 7.18 -5.21
C MET A 210 16.05 6.02 -4.20
N THR A 211 16.40 4.80 -4.61
CA THR A 211 16.37 3.61 -3.75
C THR A 211 17.30 3.79 -2.54
N PHE A 212 18.48 4.35 -2.74
CA PHE A 212 19.43 4.65 -1.67
C PHE A 212 18.86 5.66 -0.68
N LEU A 213 18.32 6.79 -1.17
CA LEU A 213 17.70 7.82 -0.31
C LEU A 213 16.50 7.26 0.47
N MET A 214 15.64 6.49 -0.20
CA MET A 214 14.51 5.84 0.45
C MET A 214 14.93 4.80 1.49
N SER A 215 16.03 4.08 1.25
CA SER A 215 16.57 3.11 2.21
C SER A 215 17.09 3.79 3.47
N ILE A 216 17.79 4.93 3.33
CA ILE A 216 18.22 5.75 4.47
C ILE A 216 17.01 6.26 5.26
N ALA A 217 16.02 6.81 4.56
CA ALA A 217 14.79 7.29 5.16
C ALA A 217 14.05 6.17 5.93
N ALA A 218 13.93 5.00 5.32
CA ALA A 218 13.34 3.82 5.96
C ALA A 218 14.13 3.41 7.22
N ALA A 219 15.46 3.44 7.17
CA ALA A 219 16.30 3.14 8.32
C ALA A 219 16.06 4.09 9.50
N PHE A 220 15.90 5.40 9.26
CA PHE A 220 15.56 6.37 10.30
C PHE A 220 14.19 6.06 10.92
N VAL A 221 13.16 5.84 10.10
CA VAL A 221 11.80 5.55 10.59
C VAL A 221 11.76 4.21 11.34
N VAL A 222 12.42 3.17 10.83
CA VAL A 222 12.52 1.86 11.51
C VAL A 222 13.20 2.00 12.87
N SER A 223 14.35 2.67 12.93
CA SER A 223 15.10 2.86 14.17
C SER A 223 14.27 3.56 15.23
N ALA A 224 13.66 4.71 14.87
CA ALA A 224 12.83 5.49 15.78
C ALA A 224 11.58 4.72 16.26
N THR A 225 10.92 4.00 15.35
CA THR A 225 9.72 3.21 15.67
C THR A 225 10.07 2.04 16.60
N VAL A 226 11.15 1.29 16.30
CA VAL A 226 11.57 0.15 17.12
C VAL A 226 11.94 0.60 18.54
N GLU A 227 12.69 1.69 18.67
CA GLU A 227 13.07 2.22 19.98
C GLU A 227 11.84 2.56 20.82
N ARG A 228 10.84 3.19 20.24
CA ARG A 228 9.62 3.63 20.92
C ARG A 228 8.69 2.47 21.30
N VAL A 229 8.52 1.51 20.40
CA VAL A 229 7.55 0.43 20.58
C VAL A 229 8.13 -0.74 21.38
N ARG A 230 9.46 -0.88 21.45
CA ARG A 230 10.16 -1.94 22.16
C ARG A 230 9.72 -2.14 23.63
N PRO A 231 9.54 -1.08 24.44
CA PRO A 231 9.04 -1.24 25.82
C PRO A 231 7.64 -1.84 25.87
N MET A 232 6.74 -1.38 25.02
CA MET A 232 5.34 -1.85 24.96
C MET A 232 5.25 -3.32 24.52
N LEU A 233 6.10 -3.74 23.58
CA LEU A 233 6.14 -5.14 23.11
C LEU A 233 6.77 -6.10 24.11
N ARG A 234 7.47 -5.59 25.14
CA ARG A 234 8.08 -6.37 26.22
C ARG A 234 7.19 -6.48 27.45
N SER A 235 6.31 -5.50 27.68
CA SER A 235 5.38 -5.53 28.81
C SER A 235 4.38 -6.67 28.63
N THR A 236 4.34 -7.55 29.62
CA THR A 236 3.44 -8.72 29.64
C THR A 236 2.02 -8.33 30.07
N SER A 237 1.89 -7.20 30.74
CA SER A 237 0.62 -6.67 31.24
C SER A 237 0.27 -5.38 30.48
N VAL A 238 -0.67 -5.48 29.55
CA VAL A 238 -1.36 -4.31 29.01
C VAL A 238 -2.51 -4.03 29.95
N PRO A 239 -2.61 -2.84 30.58
CA PRO A 239 -3.75 -2.49 31.41
C PRO A 239 -5.04 -2.68 30.61
N GLU A 240 -5.98 -3.41 31.20
CA GLU A 240 -7.21 -3.80 30.49
C GLU A 240 -8.26 -2.69 30.64
N GLU A 241 -8.12 -1.63 29.85
CA GLU A 241 -9.15 -0.61 29.71
C GLU A 241 -10.23 -1.12 28.74
N THR A 242 -11.32 -1.60 29.31
CA THR A 242 -12.46 -2.16 28.55
C THR A 242 -13.12 -1.13 27.63
N GLU A 243 -12.93 0.14 27.94
CA GLU A 243 -13.51 1.28 27.21
C GLU A 243 -13.01 1.39 25.76
N HIS A 244 -11.76 1.03 25.51
CA HIS A 244 -11.15 1.07 24.16
C HIS A 244 -11.67 -0.02 23.20
N LEU A 245 -12.37 -1.02 23.70
CA LEU A 245 -12.97 -2.09 22.89
C LEU A 245 -14.44 -1.89 22.55
N SER A 246 -15.05 -0.79 23.01
CA SER A 246 -16.43 -0.45 22.71
C SER A 246 -16.63 -0.36 21.19
N GLY A 247 -17.66 -1.04 20.65
CA GLY A 247 -17.90 -1.10 19.21
C GLY A 247 -17.02 -2.09 18.42
N THR A 248 -16.12 -2.83 19.06
CA THR A 248 -15.33 -3.90 18.44
C THR A 248 -15.97 -5.28 18.68
N PRO A 249 -15.67 -6.29 17.82
CA PRO A 249 -16.14 -7.67 18.03
C PRO A 249 -15.63 -8.33 19.31
N PHE A 250 -14.68 -7.69 20.01
CA PHE A 250 -14.02 -8.20 21.20
C PHE A 250 -14.64 -7.70 22.51
N ALA A 251 -15.56 -6.72 22.46
CA ALA A 251 -16.20 -6.14 23.64
C ALA A 251 -16.91 -7.21 24.50
N ALA A 252 -17.54 -8.19 23.86
CA ALA A 252 -18.24 -9.29 24.51
C ALA A 252 -17.36 -10.51 24.86
N MET A 253 -16.07 -10.50 24.52
CA MET A 253 -15.17 -11.60 24.82
C MET A 253 -14.63 -11.46 26.24
N PRO A 254 -14.51 -12.58 27.01
CA PRO A 254 -13.98 -12.53 28.39
C PRO A 254 -12.52 -12.07 28.37
N ALA A 255 -12.17 -11.36 29.47
CA ALA A 255 -10.81 -11.00 29.74
C ALA A 255 -9.94 -12.26 29.91
N ALA A 256 -8.73 -12.24 29.36
CA ALA A 256 -7.80 -13.36 29.49
C ALA A 256 -6.59 -12.91 30.35
N PRO A 257 -6.59 -13.20 31.63
CA PRO A 257 -5.55 -12.73 32.56
C PRO A 257 -4.16 -13.31 32.21
N ASP A 258 -4.09 -14.52 31.63
CA ASP A 258 -2.85 -15.20 31.27
C ASP A 258 -2.67 -15.31 29.75
N CYS A 259 -2.27 -14.22 29.13
CA CYS A 259 -1.95 -14.26 27.71
C CYS A 259 -0.46 -14.50 27.47
N PRO A 260 -0.12 -15.46 26.58
CA PRO A 260 1.28 -15.70 26.24
C PRO A 260 1.90 -14.47 25.57
N PRO A 261 3.19 -14.18 25.84
CA PRO A 261 3.90 -13.05 25.25
C PRO A 261 3.84 -13.08 23.72
N LEU A 262 4.00 -11.93 23.10
CA LEU A 262 4.00 -11.84 21.64
C LEU A 262 5.11 -12.71 21.03
N LYS A 263 4.75 -13.52 20.05
CA LYS A 263 5.71 -14.29 19.25
C LYS A 263 6.59 -13.35 18.42
N LYS A 264 7.80 -13.79 18.07
CA LYS A 264 8.72 -12.99 17.24
C LYS A 264 8.07 -12.51 15.95
N ALA A 265 7.29 -13.36 15.28
CA ALA A 265 6.56 -13.00 14.05
C ALA A 265 5.47 -11.93 14.29
N GLU A 266 4.77 -11.98 15.44
CA GLU A 266 3.78 -10.96 15.80
C GLU A 266 4.44 -9.61 16.07
N ARG A 267 5.57 -9.60 16.79
CA ARG A 267 6.35 -8.38 17.05
C ARG A 267 6.86 -7.76 15.75
N LEU A 268 7.44 -8.59 14.88
CA LEU A 268 7.94 -8.11 13.59
C LEU A 268 6.81 -7.53 12.73
N ASN A 269 5.66 -8.20 12.69
CA ASN A 269 4.52 -7.70 11.92
C ASN A 269 3.96 -6.38 12.47
N VAL A 270 3.88 -6.23 13.78
CA VAL A 270 3.45 -4.97 14.41
C VAL A 270 4.40 -3.83 14.05
N VAL A 271 5.71 -4.03 14.21
CA VAL A 271 6.72 -3.04 13.83
C VAL A 271 6.63 -2.74 12.33
N PHE A 272 6.50 -3.76 11.49
CA PHE A 272 6.37 -3.58 10.04
C PHE A 272 5.13 -2.76 9.67
N VAL A 273 3.98 -3.04 10.29
CA VAL A 273 2.74 -2.28 10.03
C VAL A 273 2.90 -0.82 10.43
N LEU A 274 3.48 -0.53 11.59
CA LEU A 274 3.72 0.84 12.06
C LEU A 274 4.68 1.60 11.13
N VAL A 275 5.80 0.98 10.80
CA VAL A 275 6.80 1.57 9.89
C VAL A 275 6.21 1.79 8.51
N ALA A 276 5.53 0.79 7.94
CA ALA A 276 4.91 0.89 6.63
C ALA A 276 3.86 2.01 6.57
N SER A 277 3.09 2.19 7.66
CA SER A 277 2.12 3.28 7.77
C SER A 277 2.79 4.65 7.75
N GLN A 278 3.83 4.85 8.55
CA GLN A 278 4.56 6.11 8.59
C GLN A 278 5.22 6.43 7.24
N LEU A 279 5.91 5.44 6.66
CA LEU A 279 6.54 5.61 5.34
C LEU A 279 5.51 5.92 4.25
N ALA A 280 4.33 5.27 4.29
CA ALA A 280 3.25 5.56 3.34
C ALA A 280 2.74 7.00 3.48
N GLN A 281 2.56 7.51 4.71
CA GLN A 281 2.15 8.89 4.95
C GLN A 281 3.18 9.90 4.42
N ILE A 282 4.47 9.67 4.71
CA ILE A 282 5.55 10.53 4.24
C ILE A 282 5.67 10.46 2.72
N LEU A 283 5.48 9.28 2.12
CA LEU A 283 5.51 9.10 0.67
C LEU A 283 4.43 9.92 -0.05
N VAL A 284 3.23 10.04 0.53
CA VAL A 284 2.18 10.91 -0.03
C VAL A 284 2.66 12.34 -0.13
N VAL A 285 3.24 12.87 0.95
CA VAL A 285 3.76 14.25 0.95
C VAL A 285 4.86 14.43 -0.09
N ALA A 286 5.75 13.45 -0.21
CA ALA A 286 6.82 13.46 -1.20
C ALA A 286 6.30 13.44 -2.65
N VAL A 287 5.30 12.60 -2.93
CA VAL A 287 4.65 12.52 -4.25
C VAL A 287 3.92 13.80 -4.59
N VAL A 288 3.18 14.38 -3.64
CA VAL A 288 2.51 15.68 -3.83
C VAL A 288 3.54 16.77 -4.11
N THR A 289 4.66 16.78 -3.39
CA THR A 289 5.74 17.74 -3.62
C THR A 289 6.37 17.56 -5.01
N ALA A 290 6.64 16.33 -5.43
CA ALA A 290 7.14 16.04 -6.78
C ALA A 290 6.15 16.52 -7.87
N ALA A 291 4.85 16.29 -7.67
CA ALA A 291 3.82 16.75 -8.60
C ALA A 291 3.74 18.29 -8.66
N ILE A 292 3.90 18.98 -7.53
CA ILE A 292 3.95 20.44 -7.49
C ILE A 292 5.15 20.96 -8.29
N TYR A 293 6.34 20.37 -8.13
CA TYR A 293 7.52 20.77 -8.90
C TYR A 293 7.42 20.43 -10.37
N LEU A 294 6.78 19.32 -10.72
CA LEU A 294 6.50 18.99 -12.12
C LEU A 294 5.58 20.05 -12.77
N ILE A 295 4.49 20.38 -12.10
CA ILE A 295 3.55 21.40 -12.59
C ILE A 295 4.22 22.79 -12.64
N LEU A 296 4.95 23.15 -11.58
CA LEU A 296 5.68 24.42 -11.53
C LEU A 296 6.70 24.51 -12.67
N GLY A 297 7.43 23.43 -12.92
CA GLY A 297 8.39 23.37 -14.02
C GLY A 297 7.73 23.54 -15.39
N LEU A 298 6.58 22.91 -15.61
CA LEU A 298 5.82 23.08 -16.84
C LEU A 298 5.30 24.52 -17.07
N ILE A 299 5.02 25.24 -15.97
CA ILE A 299 4.51 26.63 -16.03
C ILE A 299 5.66 27.63 -16.21
N VAL A 300 6.76 27.45 -15.45
CA VAL A 300 7.81 28.48 -15.33
C VAL A 300 8.92 28.30 -16.35
N LEU A 301 9.26 27.06 -16.70
CA LEU A 301 10.42 26.74 -17.52
C LEU A 301 10.02 26.68 -19.01
N SER A 302 10.47 27.68 -19.78
CA SER A 302 10.32 27.59 -21.23
C SER A 302 11.26 26.53 -21.84
N PRO A 303 10.91 25.93 -22.99
CA PRO A 303 11.78 24.97 -23.68
C PRO A 303 13.19 25.55 -23.98
N GLU A 304 13.26 26.84 -24.28
CA GLU A 304 14.52 27.54 -24.55
C GLU A 304 15.41 27.60 -23.31
N LEU A 305 14.83 27.97 -22.16
CA LEU A 305 15.54 28.05 -20.89
C LEU A 305 16.04 26.67 -20.45
N LEU A 306 15.21 25.64 -20.62
CA LEU A 306 15.61 24.25 -20.34
C LEU A 306 16.78 23.82 -21.21
N ASN A 307 16.76 24.12 -22.51
CA ASN A 307 17.84 23.81 -23.43
C ASN A 307 19.14 24.52 -23.04
N GLU A 308 19.06 25.76 -22.55
CA GLU A 308 20.23 26.52 -22.09
C GLU A 308 20.82 25.93 -20.81
N TRP A 309 19.97 25.47 -19.88
CA TRP A 309 20.42 24.87 -18.62
C TRP A 309 20.92 23.43 -18.74
N THR A 310 20.34 22.66 -19.65
CA THR A 310 20.63 21.23 -19.79
C THR A 310 21.58 20.91 -20.93
N HIS A 311 21.82 21.86 -21.85
CA HIS A 311 22.61 21.67 -23.08
C HIS A 311 22.14 20.48 -23.93
N THR A 312 20.89 20.04 -23.77
CA THR A 312 20.35 18.85 -24.43
C THR A 312 19.11 19.22 -25.26
N TYR A 313 19.18 18.94 -26.56
CA TYR A 313 18.05 19.13 -27.46
C TYR A 313 17.02 17.98 -27.28
N LYS A 314 15.83 18.32 -26.80
CA LYS A 314 14.59 17.52 -26.83
C LYS A 314 14.74 16.05 -26.48
N SER A 315 14.95 15.72 -25.22
CA SER A 315 14.62 14.39 -24.71
C SER A 315 13.20 14.43 -24.14
N THR A 316 12.29 13.66 -24.72
CA THR A 316 10.94 13.43 -24.19
C THR A 316 11.01 12.30 -23.18
N ALA A 317 10.33 12.46 -22.04
CA ALA A 317 10.31 11.44 -21.00
C ALA A 317 9.62 10.17 -21.49
N THR A 318 10.26 9.01 -21.29
CA THR A 318 9.65 7.71 -21.57
C THR A 318 9.32 7.05 -20.24
N VAL A 319 8.03 6.89 -19.93
CA VAL A 319 7.55 6.25 -18.72
C VAL A 319 6.74 5.01 -19.10
N LEU A 320 7.16 3.84 -18.62
CA LEU A 320 6.52 2.56 -18.93
C LEU A 320 6.37 2.26 -20.44
N GLY A 321 7.31 2.72 -21.28
CA GLY A 321 7.25 2.54 -22.73
C GLY A 321 6.45 3.63 -23.48
N PHE A 322 5.86 4.60 -22.79
CA PHE A 322 5.13 5.72 -23.40
C PHE A 322 5.97 6.99 -23.36
N THR A 323 6.10 7.66 -24.52
CA THR A 323 6.71 8.98 -24.61
C THR A 323 5.70 10.04 -24.16
N LEU A 324 6.02 10.74 -23.07
CA LEU A 324 5.23 11.84 -22.57
C LEU A 324 5.71 13.16 -23.20
N PRO A 325 4.83 14.11 -23.50
CA PRO A 325 5.22 15.43 -24.03
C PRO A 325 5.81 16.33 -22.92
N VAL A 326 6.66 15.75 -22.09
CA VAL A 326 7.31 16.38 -20.92
C VAL A 326 8.79 16.12 -21.03
N PRO A 327 9.67 17.14 -20.80
CA PRO A 327 11.10 16.94 -20.79
C PRO A 327 11.55 15.90 -19.75
N ASP A 328 12.40 14.98 -20.15
CA ASP A 328 12.92 13.92 -19.27
C ASP A 328 13.66 14.49 -18.06
N SER A 329 14.44 15.56 -18.27
CA SER A 329 15.13 16.30 -17.19
C SER A 329 14.16 16.85 -16.13
N LEU A 330 12.97 17.30 -16.53
CA LEU A 330 11.96 17.80 -15.59
C LEU A 330 11.35 16.66 -14.75
N VAL A 331 11.09 15.51 -15.37
CA VAL A 331 10.61 14.31 -14.65
C VAL A 331 11.68 13.84 -13.65
N HIS A 332 12.93 13.70 -14.09
CA HIS A 332 14.05 13.30 -13.23
C HIS A 332 14.25 14.27 -12.06
N MET A 333 14.20 15.58 -12.33
CA MET A 333 14.31 16.62 -11.31
C MET A 333 13.19 16.53 -10.28
N SER A 334 11.95 16.42 -10.73
CA SER A 334 10.78 16.33 -9.85
C SER A 334 10.82 15.08 -8.96
N LEU A 335 11.20 13.92 -9.51
CA LEU A 335 11.38 12.68 -8.77
C LEU A 335 12.51 12.79 -7.74
N PHE A 336 13.62 13.38 -8.11
CA PHE A 336 14.76 13.59 -7.21
C PHE A 336 14.39 14.51 -6.03
N LEU A 337 13.68 15.61 -6.28
CA LEU A 337 13.17 16.50 -5.22
C LEU A 337 12.15 15.82 -4.33
N GLY A 338 11.28 14.98 -4.90
CA GLY A 338 10.38 14.13 -4.14
C GLY A 338 11.13 13.17 -3.21
N ALA A 339 12.18 12.51 -3.70
CA ALA A 339 13.00 11.61 -2.89
C ALA A 339 13.76 12.34 -1.76
N LEU A 340 14.29 13.53 -2.04
CA LEU A 340 14.90 14.39 -1.01
C LEU A 340 13.89 14.81 0.05
N THR A 341 12.68 15.20 -0.36
CA THR A 341 11.58 15.54 0.54
C THR A 341 11.20 14.35 1.42
N PHE A 342 11.09 13.16 0.83
CA PHE A 342 10.83 11.92 1.56
C PHE A 342 11.89 11.65 2.63
N MET A 343 13.15 11.72 2.26
CA MET A 343 14.28 11.51 3.18
C MET A 343 14.28 12.55 4.31
N TYR A 344 14.10 13.83 3.98
CA TYR A 344 14.11 14.91 4.97
C TYR A 344 12.97 14.78 5.98
N ILE A 345 11.75 14.55 5.51
CA ILE A 345 10.59 14.38 6.41
C ILE A 345 10.75 13.14 7.27
N SER A 346 11.30 12.05 6.72
CA SER A 346 11.58 10.82 7.48
C SER A 346 12.59 11.07 8.61
N ALA A 347 13.64 11.84 8.35
CA ALA A 347 14.62 12.21 9.36
C ALA A 347 14.00 13.12 10.44
N ARG A 348 13.19 14.10 10.05
CA ARG A 348 12.44 14.96 10.97
C ARG A 348 11.45 14.17 11.84
N ALA A 349 10.69 13.27 11.23
CA ALA A 349 9.74 12.40 11.94
C ALA A 349 10.42 11.51 13.00
N ALA A 350 11.68 11.13 12.78
CA ALA A 350 12.46 10.40 13.77
C ALA A 350 12.92 11.25 14.95
N GLY A 351 13.31 12.52 14.71
CA GLY A 351 13.94 13.40 15.70
C GLY A 351 12.99 14.36 16.42
N ASP A 352 11.92 14.83 15.77
CA ASP A 352 11.08 15.92 16.23
C ASP A 352 9.85 15.42 16.99
N ALA A 353 9.61 15.97 18.21
CA ALA A 353 8.48 15.58 19.05
C ALA A 353 7.11 15.93 18.42
N GLU A 354 7.02 17.06 17.73
CA GLU A 354 5.79 17.52 17.09
C GLU A 354 5.40 16.64 15.90
N TYR A 355 6.38 16.25 15.08
CA TYR A 355 6.15 15.28 14.01
C TYR A 355 5.78 13.91 14.55
N ARG A 356 6.40 13.47 15.65
CA ARG A 356 6.06 12.21 16.31
C ARG A 356 4.62 12.19 16.80
N SER A 357 4.16 13.25 17.46
CA SER A 357 2.76 13.33 17.95
C SER A 357 1.75 13.28 16.82
N ALA A 358 2.08 13.86 15.66
CA ALA A 358 1.19 13.84 14.51
C ALA A 358 1.15 12.48 13.77
N PHE A 359 2.28 11.77 13.69
CA PHE A 359 2.39 10.57 12.86
C PHE A 359 2.45 9.26 13.65
N LEU A 360 3.04 9.25 14.83
CA LEU A 360 3.32 8.02 15.58
C LEU A 360 2.34 7.77 16.72
N ASP A 361 1.99 8.80 17.48
CA ASP A 361 1.16 8.62 18.68
C ASP A 361 -0.24 8.05 18.38
N PRO A 362 -0.95 8.47 17.31
CA PRO A 362 -2.23 7.84 16.93
C PRO A 362 -2.10 6.36 16.55
N LEU A 363 -0.94 5.98 15.98
CA LEU A 363 -0.66 4.59 15.64
C LEU A 363 -0.35 3.74 16.88
N ILE A 364 0.28 4.32 17.88
CA ILE A 364 0.56 3.65 19.15
C ILE A 364 -0.74 3.39 19.91
N GLU A 365 -1.69 4.33 19.91
CA GLU A 365 -3.00 4.17 20.53
C GLU A 365 -3.81 3.06 19.84
N ASP A 366 -3.82 3.03 18.53
CA ASP A 366 -4.45 1.93 17.75
C ASP A 366 -3.76 0.58 18.02
N LEU A 367 -2.43 0.58 18.17
CA LEU A 367 -1.67 -0.61 18.58
C LEU A 367 -2.10 -1.11 19.96
N HIS A 368 -2.27 -0.23 20.94
CA HIS A 368 -2.71 -0.59 22.28
C HIS A 368 -4.06 -1.31 22.24
N THR A 369 -5.04 -0.72 21.57
CA THR A 369 -6.36 -1.34 21.32
C THR A 369 -6.23 -2.71 20.66
N THR A 370 -5.34 -2.82 19.69
CA THR A 370 -5.11 -4.07 18.97
C THR A 370 -4.47 -5.16 19.82
N LEU A 371 -3.55 -4.82 20.71
CA LEU A 371 -2.94 -5.78 21.65
C LEU A 371 -3.95 -6.32 22.64
N ILE A 372 -4.84 -5.47 23.16
CA ILE A 372 -5.94 -5.90 24.04
C ILE A 372 -6.89 -6.85 23.28
N ALA A 373 -7.29 -6.48 22.06
CA ALA A 373 -8.13 -7.31 21.21
C ALA A 373 -7.50 -8.68 20.89
N ARG A 374 -6.17 -8.70 20.61
CA ARG A 374 -5.41 -9.95 20.41
C ARG A 374 -5.43 -10.83 21.64
N ASN A 375 -5.26 -10.26 22.83
CA ASN A 375 -5.25 -11.03 24.07
C ASN A 375 -6.62 -11.69 24.29
N ARG A 376 -7.72 -10.97 24.16
CA ARG A 376 -9.08 -11.53 24.25
C ARG A 376 -9.35 -12.62 23.20
N TYR A 377 -8.95 -12.39 21.94
CA TYR A 377 -9.11 -13.38 20.88
C TYR A 377 -8.34 -14.67 21.18
N ARG A 378 -7.07 -14.55 21.59
CA ARG A 378 -6.23 -15.73 21.93
C ARG A 378 -6.76 -16.48 23.13
N GLY A 379 -7.23 -15.78 24.17
CA GLY A 379 -7.89 -16.38 25.33
C GLY A 379 -9.15 -17.16 24.94
N ALA A 380 -10.01 -16.57 24.12
CA ALA A 380 -11.23 -17.22 23.63
C ALA A 380 -10.92 -18.49 22.78
N VAL A 381 -9.89 -18.44 21.94
CA VAL A 381 -9.46 -19.60 21.15
C VAL A 381 -8.88 -20.72 22.04
N ALA A 382 -8.10 -20.36 23.05
CA ALA A 382 -7.55 -21.34 24.01
C ALA A 382 -8.62 -22.03 24.85
N LEU A 383 -9.62 -21.26 25.30
CA LEU A 383 -10.78 -21.82 26.02
C LEU A 383 -11.62 -22.75 25.15
N SER A 384 -11.80 -22.40 23.89
CA SER A 384 -12.55 -23.26 22.94
C SER A 384 -11.79 -24.57 22.63
N ALA A 385 -10.46 -24.56 22.55
CA ALA A 385 -9.65 -25.74 22.36
C ALA A 385 -9.73 -26.69 23.58
N ARG A 386 -9.61 -26.17 24.80
CA ARG A 386 -9.75 -26.97 26.05
C ARG A 386 -11.14 -27.58 26.20
N ALA A 387 -12.19 -26.87 25.77
CA ALA A 387 -13.55 -27.41 25.82
C ALA A 387 -13.76 -28.59 24.85
N VAL A 388 -13.03 -28.64 23.74
CA VAL A 388 -13.08 -29.75 22.76
C VAL A 388 -12.29 -30.97 23.30
N ASP A 389 -11.14 -30.73 23.92
CA ASP A 389 -10.29 -31.82 24.48
C ASP A 389 -10.94 -32.42 25.75
N GLY A 390 -11.67 -31.61 26.54
CA GLY A 390 -12.37 -32.09 27.75
C GLY A 390 -13.64 -32.90 27.50
N THR A 391 -14.20 -32.87 26.30
CA THR A 391 -15.36 -33.68 25.90
C THR A 391 -15.00 -35.04 25.31
N GLY A 392 -13.70 -35.30 25.04
CA GLY A 392 -13.20 -36.58 24.52
C GLY A 392 -12.76 -37.60 25.59
N GLY A 393 -12.93 -37.30 26.86
CA GLY A 393 -12.42 -38.12 27.96
C GLY A 393 -13.50 -38.79 28.88
N CYS A 394 -14.72 -38.95 28.38
CA CYS A 394 -15.76 -39.72 29.04
C CYS A 394 -16.37 -40.75 28.06
N ASP A 395 -15.59 -41.82 27.77
CA ASP A 395 -16.09 -43.10 27.33
C ASP A 395 -15.26 -44.23 27.97
#